data_8448bd6315202bc51106f689533d9f0d
#
_entry.id   8448bd6315202bc51106f689533d9f0d
#
_cell.length_a   1.000
_cell.length_b   1.000
_cell.length_c   1.000
_cell.angle_alpha   90.00
_cell.angle_beta   90.00
_cell.angle_gamma   90.00
#
_symmetry.space_group_name_H-M   'P 1'
#
loop_
_entity.id
_entity.type
_entity.pdbx_description
1 polymer ?
#
loop_
_entity_poly.entity_id
_entity_poly.type
_entity_poly.pdbx_seq_one_letter_code
_entity_poly.pdbx_strand_id
1 'polypeptide(L)'
;LNFVNAKASDAWAPLELAWDTWKKAYMDHQEALKEWKAEETTFTPAEKAEWLSRIPEPDYSQAIEFLKDLANNLTYDPNVKDPFWNDSARDCIIGMAAFLMEEAIKNGDMTEGVVNFKAIKLGLNYADVKLTKEQQKALQVRSDNILGAVLETSRRMDDTSYMYLMDYCNAPEQTRQSIKKVLATKIDILTMNEQIMRMTSYSDFDMKALGQKKMVIYLIVHDEKKTYYPLVTIFLKQLYEVIINEARGNKGRLPIPVNVILDEFGNCPPLKDIQSMLTASRSRGVRFSLVVQDLSQLGEVYGDKVATTIQNNCSNTVYILGSQMDTLKRFSEMCGSRQIWLPSKSWYETRPVISIDRLQKLNLGEVVIHRQRKSPFIARMIPYDRCKFYRGKNMDPNEERSPKPAVRWIDMKSLLSNYGDVF
;
A
#
# COMPACT_ATOMS: atom_id res chain seq x y z
N LEU A 1 -0.31 -12.53 6.58
CA LEU A 1 0.91 -12.43 5.75
C LEU A 1 2.14 -12.65 6.63
N ASN A 2 2.98 -13.59 6.29
CA ASN A 2 4.18 -13.95 7.04
C ASN A 2 5.43 -13.66 6.21
N PHE A 3 6.05 -12.51 6.42
CA PHE A 3 7.29 -12.11 5.73
C PHE A 3 8.55 -12.77 6.33
N VAL A 4 8.42 -13.45 7.48
CA VAL A 4 9.48 -14.27 8.08
C VAL A 4 9.61 -15.59 7.35
N ASN A 5 8.46 -16.22 7.04
CA ASN A 5 8.39 -17.47 6.31
C ASN A 5 7.30 -17.39 5.24
N ALA A 6 7.67 -17.02 4.03
CA ALA A 6 6.74 -16.85 2.92
C ALA A 6 6.03 -18.15 2.49
N LYS A 7 6.56 -19.34 2.82
CA LYS A 7 5.89 -20.64 2.61
C LYS A 7 4.71 -20.84 3.56
N ALA A 8 4.77 -20.25 4.75
CA ALA A 8 3.71 -20.29 5.75
C ALA A 8 2.77 -19.07 5.65
N SER A 9 2.80 -18.34 4.54
CA SER A 9 2.03 -17.13 4.31
C SER A 9 0.86 -17.37 3.36
N ASP A 10 -0.24 -16.64 3.59
CA ASP A 10 -1.18 -16.32 2.53
C ASP A 10 -0.51 -15.35 1.54
N ALA A 11 -1.01 -15.31 0.31
CA ALA A 11 -0.49 -14.41 -0.74
C ALA A 11 -1.27 -13.08 -0.76
N TRP A 12 -0.58 -12.03 -1.22
CA TRP A 12 -1.13 -10.72 -1.47
C TRP A 12 -0.38 -10.07 -2.64
N ALA A 13 -1.09 -9.78 -3.72
CA ALA A 13 -0.53 -9.14 -4.90
C ALA A 13 -0.77 -7.63 -4.87
N PRO A 14 0.28 -6.80 -4.72
CA PRO A 14 0.12 -5.34 -4.67
C PRO A 14 -0.50 -4.72 -5.92
N LEU A 15 -0.36 -5.35 -7.09
CA LEU A 15 -0.91 -4.88 -8.36
C LEU A 15 -2.35 -5.35 -8.62
N GLU A 16 -2.86 -6.31 -7.85
CA GLU A 16 -4.16 -6.94 -8.11
C GLU A 16 -5.32 -5.96 -7.97
N LEU A 17 -5.28 -5.09 -6.97
CA LEU A 17 -6.34 -4.08 -6.77
C LEU A 17 -6.50 -3.18 -8.00
N ALA A 18 -5.41 -2.75 -8.61
CA ALA A 18 -5.42 -1.98 -9.84
C ALA A 18 -5.87 -2.84 -11.03
N TRP A 19 -5.39 -4.09 -11.11
CA TRP A 19 -5.74 -5.02 -12.18
C TRP A 19 -7.22 -5.39 -12.17
N ASP A 20 -7.79 -5.70 -11.01
CA ASP A 20 -9.21 -6.01 -10.88
C ASP A 20 -10.11 -4.82 -11.23
N THR A 21 -9.68 -3.61 -10.84
CA THR A 21 -10.40 -2.38 -11.18
C THR A 21 -10.31 -2.10 -12.68
N TRP A 22 -9.15 -2.35 -13.29
CA TRP A 22 -8.95 -2.23 -14.75
C TRP A 22 -9.82 -3.24 -15.53
N LYS A 23 -9.77 -4.51 -15.14
CA LYS A 23 -10.61 -5.56 -15.73
C LYS A 23 -12.09 -5.20 -15.66
N LYS A 24 -12.53 -4.74 -14.49
CA LYS A 24 -13.92 -4.35 -14.28
C LYS A 24 -14.35 -3.24 -15.26
N ALA A 25 -13.58 -2.17 -15.35
CA ALA A 25 -13.88 -1.07 -16.28
C ALA A 25 -13.98 -1.55 -17.73
N TYR A 26 -13.08 -2.44 -18.15
CA TYR A 26 -13.13 -3.06 -19.46
C TYR A 26 -14.38 -3.95 -19.64
N MET A 27 -14.71 -4.77 -18.65
CA MET A 27 -15.88 -5.68 -18.73
C MET A 27 -17.19 -4.89 -18.76
N ASP A 28 -17.33 -3.86 -17.94
CA ASP A 28 -18.50 -2.96 -17.93
C ASP A 28 -18.71 -2.31 -19.30
N HIS A 29 -17.62 -1.86 -19.95
CA HIS A 29 -17.66 -1.34 -21.33
C HIS A 29 -18.04 -2.42 -22.36
N GLN A 30 -17.49 -3.65 -22.24
CA GLN A 30 -17.85 -4.76 -23.14
C GLN A 30 -19.31 -5.18 -22.99
N GLU A 31 -19.87 -5.10 -21.79
CA GLU A 31 -21.28 -5.37 -21.54
C GLU A 31 -22.17 -4.33 -22.21
N ALA A 32 -21.86 -3.04 -22.07
CA ALA A 32 -22.55 -1.95 -22.77
C ALA A 32 -22.50 -2.10 -24.30
N LEU A 33 -21.36 -2.56 -24.84
CA LEU A 33 -21.23 -2.88 -26.29
C LEU A 33 -22.07 -4.09 -26.71
N LYS A 34 -22.24 -5.10 -25.84
CA LYS A 34 -23.08 -6.28 -26.13
C LYS A 34 -24.57 -5.93 -26.13
N GLU A 35 -25.02 -5.15 -25.15
CA GLU A 35 -26.40 -4.64 -25.10
C GLU A 35 -26.73 -3.86 -26.37
N TRP A 36 -25.81 -2.99 -26.78
CA TRP A 36 -25.96 -2.26 -28.05
C TRP A 36 -26.05 -3.21 -29.25
N LYS A 37 -25.19 -4.22 -29.39
CA LYS A 37 -25.21 -5.20 -30.49
C LYS A 37 -26.51 -6.01 -30.53
N ALA A 38 -27.16 -6.23 -29.41
CA ALA A 38 -28.46 -6.90 -29.36
C ALA A 38 -29.60 -6.05 -29.98
N GLU A 39 -29.48 -4.72 -29.92
CA GLU A 39 -30.43 -3.77 -30.51
C GLU A 39 -30.12 -3.41 -31.96
N GLU A 40 -28.94 -3.80 -32.49
CA GLU A 40 -28.36 -3.39 -33.79
C GLU A 40 -29.22 -3.78 -35.02
N THR A 41 -30.13 -4.70 -34.91
CA THR A 41 -30.89 -5.27 -36.04
C THR A 41 -31.82 -4.26 -36.73
N THR A 42 -31.97 -3.03 -36.20
CA THR A 42 -32.91 -2.02 -36.70
C THR A 42 -32.27 -0.68 -37.07
N PHE A 43 -30.96 -0.47 -36.83
CA PHE A 43 -30.31 0.84 -37.01
C PHE A 43 -29.69 1.06 -38.39
N THR A 44 -29.87 2.28 -38.94
CA THR A 44 -29.10 2.76 -40.08
C THR A 44 -27.61 2.99 -39.69
N PRO A 45 -26.69 3.05 -40.69
CA PRO A 45 -25.27 3.33 -40.41
C PRO A 45 -25.01 4.64 -39.63
N ALA A 46 -25.86 5.65 -39.85
CA ALA A 46 -25.77 6.96 -39.17
C ALA A 46 -26.21 6.85 -37.70
N GLU A 47 -27.32 6.19 -37.44
CA GLU A 47 -27.81 5.91 -36.09
C GLU A 47 -26.81 5.02 -35.29
N LYS A 48 -26.16 4.09 -36.01
CA LYS A 48 -25.10 3.25 -35.45
C LYS A 48 -23.90 4.08 -34.97
N ALA A 49 -23.43 5.01 -35.80
CA ALA A 49 -22.32 5.90 -35.46
C ALA A 49 -22.66 6.81 -34.25
N GLU A 50 -23.88 7.37 -34.26
CA GLU A 50 -24.36 8.21 -33.16
C GLU A 50 -24.48 7.43 -31.84
N TRP A 51 -24.99 6.20 -31.88
CA TRP A 51 -25.13 5.35 -30.71
C TRP A 51 -23.76 4.90 -30.15
N LEU A 52 -22.82 4.50 -31.00
CA LEU A 52 -21.45 4.16 -30.58
C LEU A 52 -20.75 5.34 -29.91
N SER A 53 -21.02 6.57 -30.37
CA SER A 53 -20.45 7.77 -29.73
C SER A 53 -21.01 8.05 -28.33
N ARG A 54 -22.15 7.44 -27.97
CA ARG A 54 -22.78 7.58 -26.65
C ARG A 54 -22.25 6.56 -25.63
N ILE A 55 -21.61 5.46 -26.08
CA ILE A 55 -20.99 4.49 -25.19
C ILE A 55 -19.65 5.08 -24.74
N PRO A 56 -19.49 5.42 -23.45
CA PRO A 56 -18.23 5.98 -22.97
C PRO A 56 -17.11 4.95 -23.11
N GLU A 57 -15.91 5.40 -23.44
CA GLU A 57 -14.69 4.60 -23.35
C GLU A 57 -14.52 4.07 -21.92
N PRO A 58 -13.81 2.94 -21.71
CA PRO A 58 -13.58 2.40 -20.38
C PRO A 58 -12.89 3.42 -19.47
N ASP A 59 -13.45 3.69 -18.31
CA ASP A 59 -12.84 4.62 -17.34
C ASP A 59 -11.85 3.89 -16.44
N TYR A 60 -10.57 4.00 -16.75
CA TYR A 60 -9.47 3.43 -15.97
C TYR A 60 -8.96 4.34 -14.85
N SER A 61 -9.55 5.51 -14.62
CA SER A 61 -9.06 6.52 -13.67
C SER A 61 -8.80 5.97 -12.27
N GLN A 62 -9.70 5.14 -11.75
CA GLN A 62 -9.53 4.54 -10.42
C GLN A 62 -8.39 3.52 -10.37
N ALA A 63 -8.21 2.72 -11.42
CA ALA A 63 -7.11 1.76 -11.50
C ALA A 63 -5.77 2.50 -11.59
N ILE A 64 -5.71 3.58 -12.36
CA ILE A 64 -4.53 4.45 -12.46
C ILE A 64 -4.22 5.11 -11.12
N GLU A 65 -5.23 5.53 -10.34
CA GLU A 65 -5.04 6.07 -8.99
C GLU A 65 -4.36 5.04 -8.08
N PHE A 66 -4.83 3.79 -8.07
CA PHE A 66 -4.19 2.71 -7.31
C PHE A 66 -2.76 2.42 -7.75
N LEU A 67 -2.48 2.46 -9.07
CA LEU A 67 -1.12 2.32 -9.58
C LEU A 67 -0.22 3.48 -9.13
N LYS A 68 -0.71 4.71 -9.20
CA LYS A 68 0.01 5.90 -8.72
C LYS A 68 0.32 5.81 -7.25
N ASP A 69 -0.62 5.43 -6.43
CA ASP A 69 -0.43 5.31 -4.98
C ASP A 69 0.58 4.21 -4.65
N LEU A 70 0.48 3.04 -5.31
CA LEU A 70 1.43 1.96 -5.16
C LEU A 70 2.85 2.39 -5.58
N ALA A 71 3.00 2.97 -6.76
CA ALA A 71 4.28 3.41 -7.29
C ALA A 71 4.90 4.53 -6.44
N ASN A 72 4.08 5.49 -5.98
CA ASN A 72 4.51 6.54 -5.05
C ASN A 72 5.05 5.96 -3.73
N ASN A 73 4.39 4.94 -3.17
CA ASN A 73 4.85 4.30 -1.94
C ASN A 73 6.15 3.51 -2.14
N LEU A 74 6.31 2.84 -3.28
CA LEU A 74 7.54 2.11 -3.63
C LEU A 74 8.74 3.04 -3.86
N THR A 75 8.51 4.20 -4.47
CA THR A 75 9.59 5.14 -4.82
C THR A 75 9.82 6.22 -3.77
N TYR A 76 8.97 6.28 -2.74
CA TYR A 76 9.07 7.29 -1.69
C TYR A 76 10.42 7.24 -0.98
N ASP A 77 11.07 8.40 -0.90
CA ASP A 77 12.30 8.61 -0.15
C ASP A 77 12.29 10.05 0.39
N PRO A 78 12.12 10.23 1.71
CA PRO A 78 12.05 11.57 2.31
C PRO A 78 13.37 12.34 2.25
N ASN A 79 14.49 11.65 1.99
CA ASN A 79 15.84 12.23 1.97
C ASN A 79 16.42 12.41 0.56
N VAL A 80 15.61 12.20 -0.48
CA VAL A 80 16.06 12.30 -1.86
C VAL A 80 16.46 13.77 -2.18
N LYS A 81 17.66 13.95 -2.71
CA LYS A 81 18.15 15.28 -3.09
C LYS A 81 17.65 15.71 -4.47
N ASP A 82 17.54 14.77 -5.40
CA ASP A 82 17.04 14.99 -6.75
C ASP A 82 15.85 14.05 -7.00
N PRO A 83 14.62 14.58 -7.01
CA PRO A 83 13.41 13.78 -7.20
C PRO A 83 13.28 13.18 -8.60
N PHE A 84 13.97 13.71 -9.62
CA PHE A 84 13.87 13.28 -11.01
C PHE A 84 13.98 11.77 -11.17
N TRP A 85 14.94 11.15 -10.51
CA TRP A 85 15.20 9.71 -10.64
C TRP A 85 14.09 8.85 -10.05
N ASN A 86 13.57 9.25 -8.89
CA ASN A 86 12.47 8.56 -8.22
C ASN A 86 11.14 8.77 -8.97
N ASP A 87 10.91 9.97 -9.47
CA ASP A 87 9.72 10.30 -10.25
C ASP A 87 9.71 9.55 -11.58
N SER A 88 10.85 9.50 -12.29
CA SER A 88 10.98 8.72 -13.52
C SER A 88 10.80 7.22 -13.29
N ALA A 89 11.36 6.69 -12.19
CA ALA A 89 11.15 5.29 -11.81
C ALA A 89 9.69 4.99 -11.47
N ARG A 90 9.00 5.90 -10.78
CA ARG A 90 7.57 5.84 -10.49
C ARG A 90 6.75 5.76 -11.79
N ASP A 91 7.02 6.66 -12.71
CA ASP A 91 6.30 6.73 -13.99
C ASP A 91 6.53 5.47 -14.83
N CYS A 92 7.74 4.91 -14.82
CA CYS A 92 8.02 3.61 -15.44
C CYS A 92 7.26 2.45 -14.77
N ILE A 93 7.06 2.45 -13.45
CA ILE A 93 6.25 1.42 -12.77
C ILE A 93 4.80 1.51 -13.24
N ILE A 94 4.23 2.71 -13.25
CA ILE A 94 2.84 2.95 -13.68
C ILE A 94 2.66 2.55 -15.14
N GLY A 95 3.53 3.04 -16.01
CA GLY A 95 3.44 2.80 -17.44
C GLY A 95 3.63 1.34 -17.83
N MET A 96 4.58 0.64 -17.21
CA MET A 96 4.79 -0.79 -17.46
C MET A 96 3.64 -1.65 -16.91
N ALA A 97 3.09 -1.31 -15.74
CA ALA A 97 1.93 -2.01 -15.23
C ALA A 97 0.72 -1.82 -16.16
N ALA A 98 0.45 -0.58 -16.60
CA ALA A 98 -0.61 -0.29 -17.55
C ALA A 98 -0.38 -1.03 -18.89
N PHE A 99 0.85 -1.03 -19.43
CA PHE A 99 1.20 -1.75 -20.65
C PHE A 99 0.87 -3.25 -20.53
N LEU A 100 1.25 -3.88 -19.41
CA LEU A 100 0.96 -5.28 -19.15
C LEU A 100 -0.56 -5.56 -19.03
N MET A 101 -1.31 -4.64 -18.41
CA MET A 101 -2.77 -4.73 -18.30
C MET A 101 -3.45 -4.61 -19.66
N GLU A 102 -3.03 -3.65 -20.48
CA GLU A 102 -3.52 -3.45 -21.85
C GLU A 102 -3.24 -4.67 -22.74
N GLU A 103 -2.01 -5.23 -22.66
CA GLU A 103 -1.66 -6.43 -23.43
C GLU A 103 -2.40 -7.68 -22.94
N ALA A 104 -2.58 -7.83 -21.62
CA ALA A 104 -3.33 -8.94 -21.06
C ALA A 104 -4.78 -8.94 -21.59
N ILE A 105 -5.43 -7.78 -21.59
CA ILE A 105 -6.78 -7.61 -22.15
C ILE A 105 -6.81 -7.92 -23.65
N LYS A 106 -5.87 -7.37 -24.42
CA LYS A 106 -5.77 -7.57 -25.86
C LYS A 106 -5.62 -9.05 -26.23
N ASN A 107 -4.85 -9.79 -25.42
CA ASN A 107 -4.62 -11.23 -25.62
C ASN A 107 -5.71 -12.11 -24.98
N GLY A 108 -6.73 -11.54 -24.33
CA GLY A 108 -7.78 -12.28 -23.62
C GLY A 108 -7.31 -13.00 -22.34
N ASP A 109 -6.11 -12.71 -21.84
CA ASP A 109 -5.57 -13.29 -20.60
C ASP A 109 -5.92 -12.41 -19.40
N MET A 110 -7.13 -12.60 -18.87
CA MET A 110 -7.62 -11.87 -17.68
C MET A 110 -7.35 -12.62 -16.38
N THR A 111 -6.42 -13.57 -16.38
CA THR A 111 -6.14 -14.41 -15.22
C THR A 111 -5.43 -13.62 -14.12
N GLU A 112 -5.55 -14.13 -12.89
CA GLU A 112 -4.81 -13.59 -11.75
C GLU A 112 -3.31 -13.85 -11.92
N GLY A 113 -2.50 -12.94 -11.37
CA GLY A 113 -1.05 -13.05 -11.35
C GLY A 113 -0.34 -12.82 -12.68
N VAL A 114 -1.05 -12.47 -13.76
CA VAL A 114 -0.43 -12.14 -15.07
C VAL A 114 0.30 -10.80 -15.01
N VAL A 115 -0.26 -9.83 -14.29
CA VAL A 115 0.37 -8.52 -14.04
C VAL A 115 1.08 -8.56 -12.71
N ASN A 116 2.41 -8.59 -12.72
CA ASN A 116 3.22 -8.71 -11.52
C ASN A 116 4.58 -8.00 -11.68
N PHE A 117 5.30 -7.79 -10.57
CA PHE A 117 6.57 -7.06 -10.59
C PHE A 117 7.72 -7.78 -11.32
N LYS A 118 7.68 -9.11 -11.43
CA LYS A 118 8.63 -9.85 -12.26
C LYS A 118 8.44 -9.50 -13.73
N ALA A 119 7.19 -9.43 -14.19
CA ALA A 119 6.88 -9.03 -15.57
C ALA A 119 7.32 -7.60 -15.86
N ILE A 120 7.11 -6.66 -14.92
CA ILE A 120 7.62 -5.28 -15.03
C ILE A 120 9.15 -5.28 -15.15
N LYS A 121 9.86 -5.98 -14.25
CA LYS A 121 11.33 -6.03 -14.25
C LYS A 121 11.90 -6.63 -15.55
N LEU A 122 11.31 -7.71 -16.02
CA LEU A 122 11.73 -8.36 -17.27
C LEU A 122 11.36 -7.50 -18.48
N GLY A 123 10.17 -6.91 -18.51
CA GLY A 123 9.72 -6.03 -19.58
C GLY A 123 10.69 -4.89 -19.85
N LEU A 124 11.15 -4.21 -18.79
CA LEU A 124 12.16 -3.15 -18.91
C LEU A 124 13.53 -3.64 -19.39
N ASN A 125 13.88 -4.90 -19.17
CA ASN A 125 15.12 -5.46 -19.72
C ASN A 125 15.08 -5.55 -21.26
N TYR A 126 13.91 -5.86 -21.81
CA TYR A 126 13.72 -5.90 -23.26
C TYR A 126 13.41 -4.53 -23.87
N ALA A 127 12.90 -3.58 -23.05
CA ALA A 127 12.55 -2.24 -23.51
C ALA A 127 13.67 -1.50 -24.24
N ASP A 128 14.92 -1.70 -23.78
CA ASP A 128 16.11 -0.98 -24.27
C ASP A 128 16.82 -1.65 -25.45
N VAL A 129 16.30 -2.74 -26.00
CA VAL A 129 16.88 -3.35 -27.19
C VAL A 129 16.81 -2.35 -28.34
N LYS A 130 17.97 -2.01 -28.89
CA LYS A 130 18.08 -1.00 -29.94
C LYS A 130 17.56 -1.49 -31.27
N LEU A 131 16.87 -0.60 -31.96
CA LEU A 131 16.46 -0.77 -33.34
C LEU A 131 17.55 -0.25 -34.30
N THR A 132 17.76 -0.97 -35.38
CA THR A 132 18.57 -0.46 -36.49
C THR A 132 17.82 0.66 -37.22
N LYS A 133 18.54 1.52 -37.92
CA LYS A 133 17.93 2.58 -38.75
C LYS A 133 16.99 2.04 -39.82
N GLU A 134 17.27 0.84 -40.32
CA GLU A 134 16.43 0.14 -41.30
C GLU A 134 15.12 -0.32 -40.67
N GLN A 135 15.17 -0.88 -39.47
CA GLN A 135 14.00 -1.27 -38.69
C GLN A 135 13.12 -0.05 -38.33
N GLN A 136 13.72 1.03 -37.84
CA GLN A 136 13.01 2.27 -37.56
C GLN A 136 12.26 2.80 -38.78
N LYS A 137 12.94 2.80 -39.96
CA LYS A 137 12.34 3.23 -41.22
C LYS A 137 11.24 2.30 -41.70
N ALA A 138 11.42 0.99 -41.56
CA ALA A 138 10.41 0.00 -41.95
C ALA A 138 9.14 0.12 -41.09
N LEU A 139 9.30 0.35 -39.77
CA LEU A 139 8.19 0.54 -38.81
C LEU A 139 7.63 1.96 -38.83
N GLN A 140 8.28 2.91 -39.52
CA GLN A 140 7.93 4.35 -39.52
C GLN A 140 7.88 4.97 -38.11
N VAL A 141 8.77 4.53 -37.19
CA VAL A 141 8.87 4.98 -35.81
C VAL A 141 10.05 5.91 -35.58
N ARG A 142 9.97 6.75 -34.54
CA ARG A 142 11.00 7.68 -34.11
C ARG A 142 11.90 7.09 -33.05
N SER A 143 11.35 6.25 -32.19
CA SER A 143 12.07 5.63 -31.08
C SER A 143 13.19 4.73 -31.56
N ASP A 144 14.33 4.79 -30.87
CA ASP A 144 15.52 3.96 -31.12
C ASP A 144 15.49 2.62 -30.37
N ASN A 145 14.41 2.33 -29.68
CA ASN A 145 14.25 1.14 -28.84
C ASN A 145 12.90 0.45 -29.10
N ILE A 146 12.86 -0.85 -28.78
CA ILE A 146 11.70 -1.69 -29.10
C ILE A 146 10.43 -1.23 -28.39
N LEU A 147 10.51 -0.90 -27.08
CA LEU A 147 9.31 -0.49 -26.33
C LEU A 147 8.69 0.76 -26.91
N GLY A 148 9.51 1.78 -27.23
CA GLY A 148 9.05 3.00 -27.87
C GLY A 148 8.40 2.74 -29.23
N ALA A 149 8.99 1.86 -30.04
CA ALA A 149 8.42 1.47 -31.31
C ALA A 149 7.06 0.77 -31.17
N VAL A 150 6.93 -0.15 -30.19
CA VAL A 150 5.63 -0.79 -29.90
C VAL A 150 4.60 0.23 -29.48
N LEU A 151 4.97 1.16 -28.60
CA LEU A 151 4.04 2.21 -28.16
C LEU A 151 3.60 3.10 -29.34
N GLU A 152 4.52 3.55 -30.19
CA GLU A 152 4.21 4.39 -31.35
C GLU A 152 3.31 3.68 -32.39
N THR A 153 3.44 2.36 -32.53
CA THR A 153 2.71 1.60 -33.56
C THR A 153 1.38 1.02 -33.06
N SER A 154 1.25 0.78 -31.76
CA SER A 154 0.12 0.00 -31.23
C SER A 154 -0.71 0.70 -30.16
N ARG A 155 -0.34 1.92 -29.78
CA ARG A 155 -1.02 2.70 -28.76
C ARG A 155 -1.46 4.07 -29.26
N ARG A 156 -2.57 4.58 -28.72
CA ARG A 156 -2.98 5.96 -28.88
C ARG A 156 -2.16 6.84 -27.92
N MET A 157 -2.01 8.13 -28.25
CA MET A 157 -1.26 9.07 -27.41
C MET A 157 -1.89 9.28 -26.03
N ASP A 158 -3.19 9.02 -25.88
CA ASP A 158 -3.95 9.11 -24.64
C ASP A 158 -4.01 7.79 -23.87
N ASP A 159 -3.47 6.69 -24.40
CA ASP A 159 -3.34 5.44 -23.65
C ASP A 159 -2.38 5.60 -22.48
N THR A 160 -2.71 5.02 -21.32
CA THR A 160 -1.95 5.19 -20.09
C THR A 160 -0.49 4.75 -20.25
N SER A 161 -0.25 3.60 -20.88
CA SER A 161 1.12 3.13 -21.11
C SER A 161 1.93 4.10 -21.96
N TYR A 162 1.34 4.68 -23.00
CA TYR A 162 1.99 5.67 -23.86
C TYR A 162 2.38 6.92 -23.07
N MET A 163 1.42 7.50 -22.33
CA MET A 163 1.64 8.73 -21.56
C MET A 163 2.77 8.61 -20.53
N TYR A 164 2.90 7.44 -19.90
CA TYR A 164 3.89 7.26 -18.84
C TYR A 164 5.25 6.72 -19.29
N LEU A 165 5.33 6.08 -20.47
CA LEU A 165 6.57 5.45 -20.95
C LEU A 165 7.28 6.19 -22.04
N MET A 166 6.61 7.07 -22.80
CA MET A 166 7.24 7.72 -23.95
C MET A 166 8.41 8.63 -23.56
N ASP A 167 8.33 9.31 -22.42
CA ASP A 167 9.44 10.13 -21.92
C ASP A 167 10.67 9.26 -21.60
N TYR A 168 10.44 8.09 -21.00
CA TYR A 168 11.51 7.09 -20.80
C TYR A 168 12.07 6.61 -22.14
N CYS A 169 11.23 6.23 -23.10
CA CYS A 169 11.66 5.70 -24.40
C CYS A 169 12.45 6.74 -25.21
N ASN A 170 12.10 8.00 -25.12
CA ASN A 170 12.75 9.11 -25.82
C ASN A 170 14.00 9.64 -25.10
N ALA A 171 14.22 9.24 -23.85
CA ALA A 171 15.40 9.68 -23.10
C ALA A 171 16.70 9.08 -23.71
N PRO A 172 17.86 9.78 -23.57
CA PRO A 172 19.15 9.22 -23.94
C PRO A 172 19.42 7.86 -23.25
N GLU A 173 20.11 6.95 -23.94
CA GLU A 173 20.37 5.59 -23.42
C GLU A 173 20.96 5.57 -22.00
N GLN A 174 21.94 6.46 -21.72
CA GLN A 174 22.56 6.56 -20.40
C GLN A 174 21.53 6.95 -19.31
N THR A 175 20.60 7.83 -19.66
CA THR A 175 19.50 8.24 -18.76
C THR A 175 18.54 7.07 -18.53
N ARG A 176 18.13 6.36 -19.58
CA ARG A 176 17.28 5.16 -19.48
C ARG A 176 17.89 4.10 -18.57
N GLN A 177 19.19 3.81 -18.74
CA GLN A 177 19.92 2.83 -17.90
C GLN A 177 19.95 3.26 -16.42
N SER A 178 20.11 4.56 -16.16
CA SER A 178 20.07 5.10 -14.79
C SER A 178 18.69 4.98 -14.16
N ILE A 179 17.62 5.36 -14.89
CA ILE A 179 16.21 5.20 -14.43
C ILE A 179 15.92 3.72 -14.14
N LYS A 180 16.28 2.83 -15.05
CA LYS A 180 16.11 1.39 -14.91
C LYS A 180 16.82 0.83 -13.67
N LYS A 181 18.03 1.29 -13.37
CA LYS A 181 18.75 0.89 -12.16
C LYS A 181 18.04 1.34 -10.90
N VAL A 182 17.55 2.58 -10.86
CA VAL A 182 16.77 3.10 -9.73
C VAL A 182 15.49 2.27 -9.56
N LEU A 183 14.73 2.05 -10.63
CA LEU A 183 13.52 1.25 -10.60
C LEU A 183 13.80 -0.17 -10.09
N ALA A 184 14.83 -0.85 -10.64
CA ALA A 184 15.20 -2.19 -10.21
C ALA A 184 15.49 -2.25 -8.72
N THR A 185 16.16 -1.23 -8.16
CA THR A 185 16.42 -1.12 -6.71
C THR A 185 15.12 -0.97 -5.91
N LYS A 186 14.17 -0.16 -6.40
CA LYS A 186 12.89 0.08 -5.70
C LYS A 186 11.98 -1.15 -5.68
N ILE A 187 11.97 -1.96 -6.74
CA ILE A 187 11.15 -3.18 -6.82
C ILE A 187 11.90 -4.46 -6.40
N ASP A 188 13.17 -4.34 -6.02
CA ASP A 188 14.00 -5.51 -5.69
C ASP A 188 13.40 -6.31 -4.52
N ILE A 189 12.85 -5.62 -3.53
CA ILE A 189 12.18 -6.25 -2.38
C ILE A 189 11.06 -7.22 -2.80
N LEU A 190 10.37 -6.96 -3.91
CA LEU A 190 9.29 -7.77 -4.45
C LEU A 190 9.79 -8.88 -5.40
N THR A 191 11.04 -8.77 -5.85
CA THR A 191 11.64 -9.65 -6.86
C THR A 191 12.91 -10.37 -6.41
N MET A 192 13.32 -10.19 -5.13
CA MET A 192 14.59 -10.69 -4.58
C MET A 192 14.67 -12.22 -4.50
N ASN A 193 13.54 -12.88 -4.28
CA ASN A 193 13.50 -14.34 -4.24
C ASN A 193 12.15 -14.88 -4.74
N GLU A 194 12.14 -16.16 -5.13
CA GLU A 194 10.97 -16.79 -5.73
C GLU A 194 9.78 -16.90 -4.77
N GLN A 195 10.03 -17.09 -3.46
CA GLN A 195 8.95 -17.21 -2.48
C GLN A 195 8.22 -15.89 -2.29
N ILE A 196 8.94 -14.78 -2.19
CA ILE A 196 8.35 -13.43 -2.12
C ILE A 196 7.63 -13.12 -3.43
N MET A 197 8.24 -13.42 -4.59
CA MET A 197 7.56 -13.21 -5.88
C MET A 197 6.24 -13.97 -5.95
N ARG A 198 6.19 -15.23 -5.51
CA ARG A 198 4.96 -16.02 -5.48
C ARG A 198 3.94 -15.43 -4.52
N MET A 199 4.37 -15.04 -3.32
CA MET A 199 3.50 -14.43 -2.30
C MET A 199 2.90 -13.09 -2.77
N THR A 200 3.61 -12.33 -3.62
CA THR A 200 3.20 -11.01 -4.09
C THR A 200 2.63 -11.00 -5.52
N SER A 201 2.39 -12.17 -6.11
CA SER A 201 1.82 -12.30 -7.46
C SER A 201 0.36 -12.75 -7.47
N TYR A 202 -0.14 -13.25 -6.36
CA TYR A 202 -1.52 -13.73 -6.18
C TYR A 202 -2.09 -13.18 -4.88
N SER A 203 -3.41 -13.19 -4.73
CA SER A 203 -4.06 -12.90 -3.44
C SER A 203 -4.95 -14.07 -3.02
N ASP A 204 -4.79 -14.53 -1.79
CA ASP A 204 -5.62 -15.61 -1.22
C ASP A 204 -6.85 -15.06 -0.51
N PHE A 205 -6.99 -13.75 -0.40
CA PHE A 205 -8.10 -13.11 0.29
C PHE A 205 -8.45 -11.76 -0.35
N ASP A 206 -9.72 -11.42 -0.27
CA ASP A 206 -10.23 -10.12 -0.72
C ASP A 206 -10.13 -9.09 0.42
N MET A 207 -9.37 -8.01 0.21
CA MET A 207 -9.25 -6.90 1.16
C MET A 207 -10.57 -6.20 1.43
N LYS A 208 -11.51 -6.17 0.46
CA LYS A 208 -12.85 -5.56 0.61
C LYS A 208 -13.70 -6.30 1.63
N ALA A 209 -13.39 -7.58 1.87
CA ALA A 209 -14.08 -8.37 2.88
C ALA A 209 -13.83 -7.89 4.32
N LEU A 210 -12.71 -7.19 4.58
CA LEU A 210 -12.43 -6.60 5.89
C LEU A 210 -13.39 -5.44 6.15
N GLY A 211 -14.09 -5.53 7.29
CA GLY A 211 -15.16 -4.56 7.65
C GLY A 211 -16.55 -4.93 7.11
N GLN A 212 -16.66 -5.90 6.21
CA GLN A 212 -17.92 -6.47 5.74
C GLN A 212 -18.24 -7.77 6.49
N LYS A 213 -17.27 -8.61 6.75
CA LYS A 213 -17.36 -9.83 7.55
C LYS A 213 -16.32 -9.86 8.67
N LYS A 214 -16.50 -10.75 9.67
CA LYS A 214 -15.51 -10.94 10.73
C LYS A 214 -14.25 -11.58 10.14
N MET A 215 -13.16 -10.85 10.12
CA MET A 215 -11.88 -11.27 9.58
C MET A 215 -10.74 -10.72 10.44
N VAL A 216 -9.65 -11.44 10.54
CA VAL A 216 -8.40 -10.99 11.18
C VAL A 216 -7.26 -11.21 10.20
N ILE A 217 -6.42 -10.21 10.02
CA ILE A 217 -5.22 -10.27 9.19
C ILE A 217 -4.02 -10.06 10.11
N TYR A 218 -3.10 -11.01 10.12
CA TYR A 218 -1.83 -10.91 10.83
C TYR A 218 -0.72 -10.57 9.84
N LEU A 219 0.08 -9.55 10.16
CA LEU A 219 1.31 -9.21 9.44
C LEU A 219 2.49 -9.58 10.33
N ILE A 220 3.23 -10.61 9.95
CA ILE A 220 4.36 -11.14 10.72
C ILE A 220 5.65 -10.71 10.02
N VAL A 221 6.49 -9.97 10.70
CA VAL A 221 7.78 -9.47 10.22
C VAL A 221 8.87 -9.77 11.23
N HIS A 222 10.13 -9.78 10.80
CA HIS A 222 11.26 -9.91 11.72
C HIS A 222 11.47 -8.63 12.52
N ASP A 223 11.72 -8.76 13.81
CA ASP A 223 12.00 -7.64 14.70
C ASP A 223 13.36 -6.98 14.35
N GLU A 224 14.34 -7.78 14.00
CA GLU A 224 15.72 -7.34 13.73
C GLU A 224 15.95 -6.93 12.27
N LYS A 225 15.19 -7.50 11.31
CA LYS A 225 15.40 -7.30 9.89
C LYS A 225 14.32 -6.40 9.29
N LYS A 226 14.67 -5.16 9.04
CA LYS A 226 13.75 -4.15 8.45
C LYS A 226 13.53 -4.34 6.94
N THR A 227 14.09 -5.39 6.32
CA THR A 227 14.05 -5.61 4.86
C THR A 227 12.63 -5.59 4.30
N TYR A 228 11.66 -6.22 4.98
CA TYR A 228 10.29 -6.35 4.48
C TYR A 228 9.31 -5.28 4.99
N TYR A 229 9.77 -4.36 5.81
CA TYR A 229 8.91 -3.27 6.33
C TYR A 229 8.27 -2.40 5.24
N PRO A 230 8.93 -2.09 4.10
CA PRO A 230 8.27 -1.38 3.03
C PRO A 230 7.04 -2.11 2.48
N LEU A 231 7.04 -3.45 2.45
CA LEU A 231 5.86 -4.23 2.03
C LEU A 231 4.70 -4.09 3.02
N VAL A 232 5.00 -4.06 4.32
CA VAL A 232 4.00 -3.80 5.36
C VAL A 232 3.37 -2.42 5.18
N THR A 233 4.19 -1.41 4.89
CA THR A 233 3.73 -0.04 4.66
C THR A 233 2.79 0.04 3.45
N ILE A 234 3.17 -0.60 2.34
CA ILE A 234 2.35 -0.66 1.12
C ILE A 234 1.03 -1.38 1.40
N PHE A 235 1.10 -2.54 2.05
CA PHE A 235 -0.08 -3.31 2.42
C PHE A 235 -1.05 -2.51 3.28
N LEU A 236 -0.56 -1.88 4.35
CA LEU A 236 -1.38 -1.06 5.25
C LEU A 236 -2.02 0.12 4.53
N LYS A 237 -1.30 0.74 3.61
CA LYS A 237 -1.82 1.86 2.82
C LYS A 237 -2.93 1.40 1.88
N GLN A 238 -2.70 0.33 1.10
CA GLN A 238 -3.72 -0.25 0.22
C GLN A 238 -4.95 -0.71 1.00
N LEU A 239 -4.74 -1.43 2.11
CA LEU A 239 -5.83 -1.88 2.97
C LEU A 239 -6.65 -0.70 3.48
N TYR A 240 -6.00 0.37 3.94
CA TYR A 240 -6.69 1.57 4.40
C TYR A 240 -7.53 2.21 3.29
N GLU A 241 -6.99 2.34 2.09
CA GLU A 241 -7.73 2.90 0.94
C GLU A 241 -8.95 2.06 0.56
N VAL A 242 -8.78 0.74 0.52
CA VAL A 242 -9.89 -0.18 0.25
C VAL A 242 -11.00 -0.03 1.29
N ILE A 243 -10.68 -0.10 2.58
CA ILE A 243 -11.69 -0.03 3.64
C ILE A 243 -12.36 1.35 3.75
N ILE A 244 -11.65 2.43 3.40
CA ILE A 244 -12.24 3.77 3.33
C ILE A 244 -13.20 3.89 2.14
N ASN A 245 -12.88 3.32 0.99
CA ASN A 245 -13.76 3.28 -0.17
C ASN A 245 -15.02 2.45 0.11
N GLU A 246 -14.87 1.28 0.74
CA GLU A 246 -15.99 0.47 1.21
C GLU A 246 -16.89 1.24 2.22
N ALA A 247 -16.29 2.00 3.13
CA ALA A 247 -17.03 2.84 4.05
C ALA A 247 -17.83 3.94 3.32
N ARG A 248 -17.26 4.55 2.27
CA ARG A 248 -17.95 5.56 1.44
C ARG A 248 -19.19 4.96 0.76
N GLY A 249 -19.06 3.76 0.19
CA GLY A 249 -20.16 3.02 -0.42
C GLY A 249 -21.26 2.65 0.58
N ASN A 250 -20.93 2.51 1.88
CA ASN A 250 -21.84 2.12 2.94
C ASN A 250 -22.18 3.29 3.90
N LYS A 251 -22.81 4.34 3.38
CA LYS A 251 -23.26 5.52 4.15
C LYS A 251 -22.17 6.20 4.98
N GLY A 252 -20.92 6.10 4.54
CA GLY A 252 -19.77 6.72 5.16
C GLY A 252 -19.14 5.93 6.31
N ARG A 253 -19.57 4.69 6.60
CA ARG A 253 -19.04 3.89 7.71
C ARG A 253 -19.06 2.40 7.38
N LEU A 254 -18.03 1.67 7.86
CA LEU A 254 -17.98 0.21 7.73
C LEU A 254 -19.09 -0.46 8.57
N PRO A 255 -19.73 -1.54 8.07
CA PRO A 255 -20.69 -2.34 8.82
C PRO A 255 -20.09 -2.95 10.09
N ILE A 256 -18.85 -3.46 9.99
CA ILE A 256 -18.10 -4.01 11.12
C ILE A 256 -16.88 -3.11 11.34
N PRO A 257 -16.71 -2.53 12.56
CA PRO A 257 -15.54 -1.73 12.87
C PRO A 257 -14.25 -2.52 12.73
N VAL A 258 -13.23 -1.90 12.12
CA VAL A 258 -11.89 -2.46 11.94
C VAL A 258 -10.95 -1.87 12.99
N ASN A 259 -10.21 -2.73 13.70
CA ASN A 259 -9.16 -2.32 14.61
C ASN A 259 -7.81 -2.63 13.96
N VAL A 260 -7.00 -1.61 13.74
CA VAL A 260 -5.64 -1.71 13.23
C VAL A 260 -4.70 -1.59 14.43
N ILE A 261 -4.02 -2.67 14.77
CA ILE A 261 -3.09 -2.73 15.90
C ILE A 261 -1.69 -2.77 15.31
N LEU A 262 -0.90 -1.74 15.57
CA LEU A 262 0.49 -1.63 15.11
C LEU A 262 1.41 -1.76 16.32
N ASP A 263 1.88 -2.97 16.54
CA ASP A 263 2.88 -3.26 17.54
C ASP A 263 4.24 -2.75 17.08
N GLU A 264 5.05 -2.24 17.98
CA GLU A 264 6.35 -1.62 17.70
C GLU A 264 6.32 -0.55 16.60
N PHE A 265 5.27 0.29 16.60
CA PHE A 265 5.05 1.29 15.56
C PHE A 265 6.23 2.26 15.36
N GLY A 266 7.04 2.51 16.40
CA GLY A 266 8.27 3.30 16.31
C GLY A 266 9.36 2.66 15.44
N ASN A 267 9.31 1.36 15.17
CA ASN A 267 10.25 0.65 14.32
C ASN A 267 9.78 0.55 12.85
N CYS A 268 8.50 0.83 12.58
CA CYS A 268 7.95 0.82 11.22
C CYS A 268 8.51 1.98 10.39
N PRO A 269 8.72 1.81 9.07
CA PRO A 269 9.00 2.93 8.19
C PRO A 269 7.85 3.95 8.24
N PRO A 270 8.13 5.23 7.94
CA PRO A 270 7.10 6.24 8.00
C PRO A 270 5.96 5.91 7.01
N LEU A 271 4.75 5.78 7.56
CA LEU A 271 3.53 5.68 6.79
C LEU A 271 3.19 7.08 6.23
N LYS A 272 3.22 7.21 4.90
CA LYS A 272 2.79 8.45 4.25
C LYS A 272 1.33 8.75 4.63
N ASP A 273 1.05 10.00 4.92
CA ASP A 273 -0.30 10.49 5.28
C ASP A 273 -0.91 9.89 6.56
N ILE A 274 -0.11 9.33 7.47
CA ILE A 274 -0.59 8.76 8.74
C ILE A 274 -1.47 9.73 9.53
N GLN A 275 -1.19 11.02 9.49
CA GLN A 275 -2.00 12.05 10.16
C GLN A 275 -3.44 12.05 9.63
N SER A 276 -3.59 12.04 8.31
CA SER A 276 -4.90 12.00 7.65
C SER A 276 -5.62 10.68 7.94
N MET A 277 -4.89 9.57 7.93
CA MET A 277 -5.42 8.25 8.27
C MET A 277 -6.00 8.23 9.69
N LEU A 278 -5.26 8.73 10.69
CA LEU A 278 -5.72 8.76 12.08
C LEU A 278 -6.89 9.71 12.28
N THR A 279 -6.89 10.86 11.60
CA THR A 279 -7.95 11.88 11.75
C THR A 279 -9.26 11.42 11.11
N ALA A 280 -9.22 10.86 9.90
CA ALA A 280 -10.41 10.49 9.13
C ALA A 280 -10.99 9.13 9.53
N SER A 281 -10.18 8.21 10.04
CA SER A 281 -10.53 6.81 10.28
C SER A 281 -11.69 6.61 11.27
N ARG A 282 -11.76 7.42 12.33
CA ARG A 282 -12.74 7.28 13.41
C ARG A 282 -14.18 7.34 12.90
N SER A 283 -14.51 8.30 12.05
CA SER A 283 -15.86 8.46 11.49
C SER A 283 -16.24 7.27 10.59
N ARG A 284 -15.26 6.64 9.95
CA ARG A 284 -15.43 5.51 9.03
C ARG A 284 -15.54 4.15 9.73
N GLY A 285 -15.37 4.10 11.07
CA GLY A 285 -15.40 2.87 11.84
C GLY A 285 -14.06 2.15 11.92
N VAL A 286 -12.95 2.83 11.57
CA VAL A 286 -11.59 2.30 11.71
C VAL A 286 -10.93 2.90 12.95
N ARG A 287 -10.26 2.07 13.75
CA ARG A 287 -9.59 2.46 14.99
C ARG A 287 -8.14 2.01 14.93
N PHE A 288 -7.23 2.92 15.26
CA PHE A 288 -5.81 2.61 15.38
C PHE A 288 -5.40 2.46 16.84
N SER A 289 -4.60 1.43 17.10
CA SER A 289 -3.89 1.23 18.36
C SER A 289 -2.40 1.17 18.02
N LEU A 290 -1.65 2.17 18.49
CA LEU A 290 -0.23 2.31 18.22
C LEU A 290 0.53 1.96 19.49
N VAL A 291 1.45 1.00 19.42
CA VAL A 291 2.32 0.62 20.52
C VAL A 291 3.73 1.13 20.22
N VAL A 292 4.30 1.88 21.14
CA VAL A 292 5.66 2.41 21.04
C VAL A 292 6.40 2.14 22.34
N GLN A 293 7.70 1.91 22.27
CA GLN A 293 8.51 1.74 23.45
C GLN A 293 8.78 3.10 24.11
N ASP A 294 8.92 4.13 23.27
CA ASP A 294 9.14 5.50 23.71
C ASP A 294 8.51 6.51 22.73
N LEU A 295 8.07 7.65 23.27
CA LEU A 295 7.48 8.72 22.46
C LEU A 295 8.49 9.42 21.55
N SER A 296 9.78 9.41 21.91
CA SER A 296 10.86 9.98 21.08
C SER A 296 11.00 9.27 19.75
N GLN A 297 10.74 7.94 19.69
CA GLN A 297 10.77 7.17 18.46
C GLN A 297 9.86 7.75 17.37
N LEU A 298 8.71 8.30 17.76
CA LEU A 298 7.82 8.96 16.81
C LEU A 298 8.44 10.22 16.22
N GLY A 299 9.19 10.97 17.02
CA GLY A 299 9.94 12.16 16.58
C GLY A 299 11.04 11.80 15.57
N GLU A 300 11.77 10.72 15.84
CA GLU A 300 12.84 10.22 14.97
C GLU A 300 12.30 9.77 13.60
N VAL A 301 11.15 9.06 13.60
CA VAL A 301 10.56 8.49 12.37
C VAL A 301 9.79 9.53 11.56
N TYR A 302 9.02 10.40 12.22
CA TYR A 302 8.05 11.29 11.57
C TYR A 302 8.40 12.79 11.69
N GLY A 303 9.39 13.15 12.51
CA GLY A 303 9.65 14.52 12.92
C GLY A 303 8.65 15.03 13.99
N ASP A 304 9.07 16.02 14.79
CA ASP A 304 8.35 16.47 16.00
C ASP A 304 6.90 16.93 15.74
N LYS A 305 6.66 17.62 14.63
CA LYS A 305 5.33 18.14 14.28
C LYS A 305 4.34 17.02 14.01
N VAL A 306 4.76 16.04 13.21
CA VAL A 306 3.91 14.87 12.86
C VAL A 306 3.72 13.97 14.07
N ALA A 307 4.77 13.71 14.84
CA ALA A 307 4.74 12.95 16.08
C ALA A 307 3.73 13.56 17.09
N THR A 308 3.74 14.88 17.25
CA THR A 308 2.77 15.59 18.10
C THR A 308 1.34 15.41 17.58
N THR A 309 1.13 15.47 16.27
CA THR A 309 -0.20 15.27 15.68
C THR A 309 -0.69 13.82 15.87
N ILE A 310 0.18 12.82 15.71
CA ILE A 310 -0.13 11.41 15.97
C ILE A 310 -0.60 11.24 17.42
N GLN A 311 0.16 11.76 18.38
CA GLN A 311 -0.16 11.67 19.81
C GLN A 311 -1.49 12.37 20.16
N ASN A 312 -1.75 13.55 19.59
CA ASN A 312 -2.99 14.31 19.82
C ASN A 312 -4.24 13.61 19.26
N ASN A 313 -4.09 12.79 18.23
CA ASN A 313 -5.17 11.96 17.68
C ASN A 313 -5.45 10.70 18.55
N CYS A 314 -4.54 10.31 19.46
CA CYS A 314 -4.72 9.21 20.37
C CYS A 314 -5.51 9.67 21.60
N SER A 315 -6.84 9.53 21.57
CA SER A 315 -7.74 9.95 22.66
C SER A 315 -7.58 9.13 23.95
N ASN A 316 -7.01 7.95 23.88
CA ASN A 316 -6.70 7.10 25.01
C ASN A 316 -5.20 6.75 24.96
N THR A 317 -4.54 6.89 26.09
CA THR A 317 -3.12 6.53 26.22
C THR A 317 -2.98 5.59 27.40
N VAL A 318 -2.33 4.46 27.19
CA VAL A 318 -2.02 3.49 28.23
C VAL A 318 -0.50 3.49 28.46
N TYR A 319 -0.09 3.85 29.64
CA TYR A 319 1.31 3.80 30.06
C TYR A 319 1.53 2.54 30.88
N ILE A 320 2.45 1.70 30.45
CA ILE A 320 2.77 0.42 31.10
C ILE A 320 4.02 0.60 31.98
N LEU A 321 5.14 0.92 31.36
CA LEU A 321 6.42 1.18 32.01
C LEU A 321 7.36 1.84 30.98
N GLY A 322 8.24 2.71 31.42
CA GLY A 322 9.28 3.32 30.60
C GLY A 322 10.33 3.99 31.49
N SER A 323 11.53 4.19 30.96
CA SER A 323 12.66 4.78 31.68
C SER A 323 13.02 6.18 31.18
N GLN A 324 12.57 6.59 30.01
CA GLN A 324 12.91 7.88 29.42
C GLN A 324 12.22 9.04 30.12
N MET A 325 13.01 9.99 30.65
CA MET A 325 12.52 11.10 31.44
C MET A 325 11.54 12.01 30.70
N ASP A 326 11.74 12.23 29.39
CA ASP A 326 10.87 13.10 28.61
C ASP A 326 9.48 12.46 28.42
N THR A 327 9.41 11.17 28.17
CA THR A 327 8.14 10.42 28.16
C THR A 327 7.44 10.45 29.50
N LEU A 328 8.18 10.25 30.60
CA LEU A 328 7.65 10.29 31.96
C LEU A 328 7.08 11.68 32.31
N LYS A 329 7.84 12.74 32.02
CA LYS A 329 7.39 14.13 32.24
C LYS A 329 6.12 14.40 31.45
N ARG A 330 6.15 14.15 30.15
CA ARG A 330 5.01 14.39 29.26
C ARG A 330 3.76 13.63 29.69
N PHE A 331 3.90 12.35 30.07
CA PHE A 331 2.78 11.55 30.52
C PHE A 331 2.22 12.02 31.87
N SER A 332 3.09 12.42 32.82
CA SER A 332 2.70 13.04 34.09
C SER A 332 1.94 14.35 33.87
N GLU A 333 2.40 15.21 32.96
CA GLU A 333 1.73 16.45 32.57
C GLU A 333 0.36 16.19 31.93
N MET A 334 0.24 15.19 31.04
CA MET A 334 -1.04 14.76 30.46
C MET A 334 -2.05 14.31 31.51
N CYS A 335 -1.58 13.70 32.58
CA CYS A 335 -2.41 13.30 33.72
C CYS A 335 -2.94 14.49 34.54
N GLY A 336 -2.34 15.68 34.35
CA GLY A 336 -2.74 16.91 35.03
C GLY A 336 -2.26 17.03 36.46
N SER A 337 -2.67 18.08 37.12
CA SER A 337 -2.31 18.41 38.51
C SER A 337 -3.54 18.66 39.36
N ARG A 338 -3.37 18.53 40.65
CA ARG A 338 -4.37 18.82 41.67
C ARG A 338 -3.80 19.70 42.77
N GLN A 339 -4.64 20.53 43.37
CA GLN A 339 -4.29 21.29 44.56
C GLN A 339 -4.53 20.45 45.81
N ILE A 340 -3.53 20.38 46.69
CA ILE A 340 -3.59 19.68 47.97
C ILE A 340 -3.41 20.70 49.07
N TRP A 341 -4.36 20.78 50.00
CA TRP A 341 -4.22 21.60 51.17
C TRP A 341 -3.19 21.01 52.12
N LEU A 342 -2.21 21.81 52.51
CA LEU A 342 -1.20 21.41 53.48
C LEU A 342 -1.46 22.11 54.83
N PRO A 343 -2.03 21.42 55.81
CA PRO A 343 -2.35 22.01 57.12
C PRO A 343 -1.15 22.63 57.81
N SER A 344 0.02 21.98 57.67
CA SER A 344 1.30 22.45 58.29
C SER A 344 1.81 23.75 57.72
N LYS A 345 1.41 24.16 56.52
CA LYS A 345 1.83 25.39 55.84
C LYS A 345 0.69 26.38 55.63
N SER A 346 -0.54 26.02 55.93
CA SER A 346 -1.77 26.79 55.70
C SER A 346 -1.92 27.35 54.28
N TRP A 347 -1.49 26.54 53.29
CA TRP A 347 -1.60 26.91 51.88
C TRP A 347 -1.88 25.68 50.99
N TYR A 348 -2.32 25.94 49.73
CA TYR A 348 -2.47 24.93 48.72
C TYR A 348 -1.18 24.70 47.95
N GLU A 349 -0.78 23.45 47.80
CA GLU A 349 0.32 23.04 46.94
C GLU A 349 -0.21 22.32 45.70
N THR A 350 0.27 22.72 44.53
CA THR A 350 -0.07 22.02 43.28
C THR A 350 0.85 20.84 43.11
N ARG A 351 0.27 19.63 43.04
CA ARG A 351 1.00 18.40 42.78
C ARG A 351 0.44 17.67 41.56
N PRO A 352 1.27 16.96 40.76
CA PRO A 352 0.78 16.13 39.70
C PRO A 352 -0.17 15.07 40.22
N VAL A 353 -1.23 14.74 39.46
CA VAL A 353 -2.18 13.67 39.82
C VAL A 353 -1.45 12.34 39.87
N ILE A 354 -0.53 12.09 38.92
CA ILE A 354 0.37 10.94 38.91
C ILE A 354 1.78 11.49 38.71
N SER A 355 2.63 11.34 39.75
CA SER A 355 4.01 11.85 39.72
C SER A 355 4.94 10.96 38.88
N ILE A 356 6.05 11.54 38.42
CA ILE A 356 7.11 10.81 37.72
C ILE A 356 7.60 9.62 38.57
N ASP A 357 7.83 9.86 39.88
CA ASP A 357 8.24 8.81 40.83
C ASP A 357 7.22 7.63 40.85
N ARG A 358 5.91 7.93 40.81
CA ARG A 358 4.89 6.88 40.77
C ARG A 358 4.89 6.11 39.46
N LEU A 359 5.13 6.80 38.32
CA LEU A 359 5.24 6.17 37.00
C LEU A 359 6.45 5.21 36.93
N GLN A 360 7.56 5.57 37.54
CA GLN A 360 8.76 4.72 37.61
C GLN A 360 8.60 3.51 38.52
N LYS A 361 7.68 3.58 39.50
CA LYS A 361 7.46 2.56 40.53
C LYS A 361 6.14 1.81 40.36
N LEU A 362 5.64 1.69 39.15
CA LEU A 362 4.46 0.85 38.90
C LEU A 362 4.79 -0.63 39.19
N ASN A 363 3.89 -1.31 39.89
CA ASN A 363 4.04 -2.73 40.14
C ASN A 363 3.80 -3.55 38.85
N LEU A 364 4.29 -4.78 38.80
CA LEU A 364 4.04 -5.70 37.71
C LEU A 364 2.54 -5.86 37.44
N GLY A 365 2.12 -5.58 36.23
CA GLY A 365 0.74 -5.60 35.80
C GLY A 365 -0.05 -4.30 36.08
N GLU A 366 0.50 -3.32 36.81
CA GLU A 366 -0.11 -2.00 36.91
C GLU A 366 0.13 -1.19 35.65
N VAL A 367 -0.91 -0.46 35.22
CA VAL A 367 -0.85 0.47 34.08
C VAL A 367 -1.58 1.76 34.44
N VAL A 368 -1.14 2.86 33.88
CA VAL A 368 -1.86 4.14 33.98
C VAL A 368 -2.65 4.37 32.70
N ILE A 369 -3.93 4.61 32.83
CA ILE A 369 -4.84 4.89 31.71
C ILE A 369 -5.23 6.36 31.77
N HIS A 370 -4.84 7.11 30.73
CA HIS A 370 -5.30 8.45 30.47
C HIS A 370 -6.33 8.43 29.33
N ARG A 371 -7.46 9.07 29.55
CA ARG A 371 -8.52 9.25 28.54
C ARG A 371 -8.88 10.72 28.45
N GLN A 372 -9.00 11.25 27.25
CA GLN A 372 -9.46 12.62 27.06
C GLN A 372 -10.79 12.88 27.80
N ARG A 373 -10.88 14.02 28.48
CA ARG A 373 -12.06 14.45 29.26
C ARG A 373 -12.41 13.57 30.47
N LYS A 374 -11.50 12.72 30.91
CA LYS A 374 -11.67 11.87 32.10
C LYS A 374 -10.43 11.95 32.96
N SER A 375 -10.62 11.77 34.26
CA SER A 375 -9.49 11.66 35.19
C SER A 375 -8.66 10.41 34.89
N PRO A 376 -7.33 10.48 34.94
CA PRO A 376 -6.48 9.31 34.79
C PRO A 376 -6.66 8.35 35.99
N PHE A 377 -6.45 7.08 35.76
CA PHE A 377 -6.53 6.07 36.82
C PHE A 377 -5.50 4.96 36.60
N ILE A 378 -5.13 4.30 37.71
CA ILE A 378 -4.28 3.11 37.68
C ILE A 378 -5.19 1.88 37.59
N ALA A 379 -4.88 1.00 36.66
CA ALA A 379 -5.56 -0.29 36.50
C ALA A 379 -4.55 -1.43 36.63
N ARG A 380 -5.04 -2.62 36.92
CA ARG A 380 -4.23 -3.84 36.90
C ARG A 380 -4.64 -4.68 35.69
N MET A 381 -3.69 -4.95 34.81
CA MET A 381 -3.86 -5.83 33.66
C MET A 381 -3.43 -7.26 34.02
N ILE A 382 -4.18 -8.21 33.53
CA ILE A 382 -3.84 -9.64 33.67
C ILE A 382 -3.14 -10.05 32.38
N PRO A 383 -1.99 -10.73 32.45
CA PRO A 383 -1.32 -11.32 31.27
C PRO A 383 -2.29 -12.21 30.49
N TYR A 384 -2.16 -12.19 29.16
CA TYR A 384 -3.12 -12.87 28.27
C TYR A 384 -3.20 -14.38 28.52
N ASP A 385 -2.06 -15.02 28.86
CA ASP A 385 -1.92 -16.44 29.18
C ASP A 385 -2.71 -16.84 30.43
N ARG A 386 -2.99 -15.87 31.33
CA ARG A 386 -3.81 -16.04 32.54
C ARG A 386 -5.24 -15.60 32.37
N CYS A 387 -5.60 -15.09 31.21
CA CYS A 387 -6.98 -14.69 30.92
C CYS A 387 -7.89 -15.91 30.75
N LYS A 388 -9.10 -15.89 31.32
CA LYS A 388 -10.10 -16.97 31.18
C LYS A 388 -10.50 -17.26 29.72
N PHE A 389 -10.25 -16.30 28.82
CA PHE A 389 -10.54 -16.42 27.38
C PHE A 389 -9.42 -17.07 26.58
N TYR A 390 -8.21 -17.22 27.17
CA TYR A 390 -7.10 -17.87 26.51
C TYR A 390 -7.38 -19.37 26.40
N ARG A 391 -7.62 -19.84 25.18
CA ARG A 391 -7.84 -21.27 24.87
C ARG A 391 -6.68 -21.82 24.03
N GLY A 392 -5.49 -21.36 24.27
CA GLY A 392 -4.26 -21.53 23.52
C GLY A 392 -4.17 -22.84 22.73
N LYS A 393 -4.41 -22.75 21.44
CA LYS A 393 -3.68 -23.56 20.47
C LYS A 393 -2.63 -22.62 19.89
N ASN A 394 -1.37 -22.89 20.17
CA ASN A 394 -0.30 -22.22 19.47
C ASN A 394 -0.45 -22.60 17.99
N MET A 395 -0.78 -21.64 17.15
CA MET A 395 -0.59 -21.83 15.72
C MET A 395 0.92 -21.97 15.50
N ASP A 396 1.34 -23.02 14.82
CA ASP A 396 2.72 -23.11 14.35
C ASP A 396 2.92 -22.04 13.26
N PRO A 397 3.73 -20.99 13.51
CA PRO A 397 3.96 -19.96 12.49
C PRO A 397 4.73 -20.50 11.29
N ASN A 398 5.25 -21.72 11.37
CA ASN A 398 5.97 -22.41 10.31
C ASN A 398 5.13 -23.46 9.57
N GLU A 399 3.85 -23.63 9.93
CA GLU A 399 2.96 -24.53 9.20
C GLU A 399 2.86 -24.07 7.74
N GLU A 400 3.45 -24.86 6.84
CA GLU A 400 3.49 -24.54 5.42
C GLU A 400 2.07 -24.55 4.83
N ARG A 401 1.74 -23.51 4.09
CA ARG A 401 0.50 -23.41 3.31
C ARG A 401 0.62 -24.21 2.01
N SER A 402 -0.49 -24.44 1.33
CA SER A 402 -0.48 -25.00 -0.01
C SER A 402 0.51 -24.27 -0.91
N PRO A 403 1.31 -24.97 -1.72
CA PRO A 403 2.27 -24.34 -2.61
C PRO A 403 1.58 -23.33 -3.52
N LYS A 404 2.12 -22.11 -3.56
CA LYS A 404 1.62 -21.08 -4.49
C LYS A 404 1.94 -21.46 -5.92
N PRO A 405 1.08 -21.13 -6.89
CA PRO A 405 1.36 -21.36 -8.30
C PRO A 405 2.69 -20.75 -8.72
N ALA A 406 3.29 -21.28 -9.77
CA ALA A 406 4.45 -20.63 -10.40
C ALA A 406 4.05 -19.23 -10.89
N VAL A 407 4.92 -18.25 -10.68
CA VAL A 407 4.65 -16.87 -11.10
C VAL A 407 4.54 -16.84 -12.62
N ARG A 408 3.36 -16.48 -13.11
CA ARG A 408 3.13 -16.25 -14.53
C ARG A 408 3.76 -14.91 -14.92
N TRP A 409 4.18 -14.80 -16.14
CA TRP A 409 4.71 -13.57 -16.70
C TRP A 409 4.41 -13.51 -18.19
N ILE A 410 4.13 -12.31 -18.66
CA ILE A 410 4.01 -12.08 -20.08
C ILE A 410 5.42 -12.11 -20.66
N ASP A 411 5.68 -13.04 -21.59
CA ASP A 411 6.95 -13.03 -22.30
C ASP A 411 7.01 -11.84 -23.26
N MET A 412 7.66 -10.77 -22.78
CA MET A 412 7.83 -9.54 -23.56
C MET A 412 8.54 -9.80 -24.90
N LYS A 413 9.39 -10.85 -25.00
CA LYS A 413 10.03 -11.18 -26.25
C LYS A 413 9.06 -11.75 -27.27
N SER A 414 8.19 -12.68 -26.87
CA SER A 414 7.14 -13.21 -27.73
C SER A 414 6.11 -12.14 -28.05
N LEU A 415 5.80 -11.26 -27.12
CA LEU A 415 4.86 -10.17 -27.30
C LEU A 415 5.37 -9.16 -28.31
N LEU A 416 6.65 -8.78 -28.24
CA LEU A 416 7.28 -7.86 -29.16
C LEU A 416 7.46 -8.48 -30.56
N SER A 417 7.67 -9.80 -30.66
CA SER A 417 7.72 -10.49 -31.95
C SER A 417 6.36 -10.49 -32.70
N ASN A 418 5.24 -10.34 -31.98
CA ASN A 418 3.92 -10.21 -32.58
C ASN A 418 3.69 -8.86 -33.28
N TYR A 419 4.53 -7.86 -33.02
CA TYR A 419 4.44 -6.53 -33.63
C TYR A 419 5.26 -6.36 -34.91
N GLY A 420 5.82 -7.41 -35.45
CA GLY A 420 6.41 -7.43 -36.79
C GLY A 420 7.44 -8.53 -36.97
N ASP A 421 7.44 -9.13 -38.16
CA ASP A 421 8.51 -10.00 -38.68
C ASP A 421 9.87 -9.29 -38.79
N VAL A 422 9.98 -8.09 -38.22
CA VAL A 422 11.13 -7.19 -38.28
C VAL A 422 12.09 -7.38 -37.10
N PHE A 423 11.69 -8.19 -36.08
CA PHE A 423 12.49 -8.43 -34.87
C PHE A 423 13.19 -9.78 -34.86
#